data_47e4cb8dd304b8aee4699139dcfe65ea
#
_entry.id   47e4cb8dd304b8aee4699139dcfe65ea
#
_cell.length_a   1.000
_cell.length_b   1.000
_cell.length_c   1.000
_cell.angle_alpha   90.00
_cell.angle_beta   90.00
_cell.angle_gamma   90.00
#
_symmetry.space_group_name_H-M   'P 1'
#
loop_
_entity.id
_entity.type
_entity.pdbx_description
1 polymer ?
#
loop_
_entity_poly.entity_id
_entity_poly.type
_entity_poly.pdbx_seq_one_letter_code
_entity_poly.pdbx_strand_id
1 'polypeptide(L)'
;LAHLTSAFAGATCPKVNLITGEAYGTAYVAMNSKSIGADFVYAWPDAKVGMMDADLAVKIMYADASADELAEKAKEYDALQGSVMTAARRGYVDLIVDPADTRKYLVDAFELLYTKCAYTPDKKHGTK
;
A
#
# COMPACT_ATOMS: atom_id res chain seq x y z
N LEU A 1 -8.59 -2.97 14.42
CA LEU A 1 -8.26 -2.97 13.01
C LEU A 1 -9.52 -2.83 12.14
N ALA A 2 -10.56 -3.68 12.35
CA ALA A 2 -11.80 -3.64 11.57
C ALA A 2 -12.49 -2.27 11.55
N HIS A 3 -12.56 -1.58 12.69
CA HIS A 3 -13.13 -0.24 12.77
C HIS A 3 -12.36 0.79 11.93
N LEU A 4 -11.02 0.73 11.95
CA LEU A 4 -10.17 1.63 11.17
C LEU A 4 -10.38 1.40 9.67
N THR A 5 -10.34 0.14 9.25
CA THR A 5 -10.57 -0.24 7.84
C THR A 5 -11.96 0.19 7.37
N SER A 6 -13.00 -0.03 8.20
CA SER A 6 -14.36 0.42 7.90
C SER A 6 -14.48 1.94 7.82
N ALA A 7 -13.77 2.67 8.69
CA ALA A 7 -13.76 4.14 8.66
C ALA A 7 -13.11 4.67 7.37
N PHE A 8 -11.96 4.13 6.97
CA PHE A 8 -11.34 4.49 5.70
C PHE A 8 -12.21 4.14 4.49
N ALA A 9 -12.78 2.95 4.47
CA ALA A 9 -13.65 2.51 3.37
C ALA A 9 -14.93 3.36 3.26
N GLY A 10 -15.47 3.79 4.38
CA GLY A 10 -16.69 4.60 4.43
C GLY A 10 -16.47 6.11 4.29
N ALA A 11 -15.24 6.59 4.39
CA ALA A 11 -14.94 8.02 4.32
C ALA A 11 -15.16 8.57 2.90
N THR A 12 -15.86 9.70 2.81
CA THR A 12 -16.18 10.40 1.56
C THR A 12 -15.25 11.57 1.25
N CYS A 13 -14.39 11.94 2.19
CA CYS A 13 -13.37 12.98 1.98
C CYS A 13 -12.25 12.51 1.03
N PRO A 14 -11.49 13.45 0.46
CA PRO A 14 -10.27 13.12 -0.29
C PRO A 14 -9.31 12.27 0.55
N LYS A 15 -8.79 11.19 -0.05
CA LYS A 15 -7.92 10.22 0.61
C LYS A 15 -6.67 9.99 -0.23
N VAL A 16 -5.53 10.49 0.24
CA VAL A 16 -4.23 10.27 -0.38
C VAL A 16 -3.36 9.44 0.56
N ASN A 17 -2.71 8.42 0.03
CA ASN A 17 -1.77 7.59 0.77
C ASN A 17 -0.35 7.81 0.23
N LEU A 18 0.61 8.02 1.13
CA LEU A 18 2.03 8.12 0.79
C LEU A 18 2.80 7.02 1.52
N ILE A 19 3.44 6.14 0.76
CA ILE A 19 4.27 5.06 1.28
C ILE A 19 5.73 5.51 1.24
N THR A 20 6.32 5.70 2.41
CA THR A 20 7.69 6.24 2.55
C THR A 20 8.74 5.17 2.92
N GLY A 21 8.30 3.97 3.25
CA GLY A 21 9.15 2.87 3.68
C GLY A 21 8.49 1.52 3.41
N GLU A 22 8.50 0.63 4.39
CA GLU A 22 7.96 -0.72 4.25
C GLU A 22 6.46 -0.75 4.54
N ALA A 23 5.71 -1.35 3.64
CA ALA A 23 4.26 -1.49 3.70
C ALA A 23 3.85 -2.93 3.38
N TYR A 24 3.73 -3.77 4.42
CA TYR A 24 3.43 -5.18 4.27
C TYR A 24 2.10 -5.60 4.91
N GLY A 25 1.44 -6.55 4.29
CA GLY A 25 0.33 -7.32 4.82
C GLY A 25 -0.87 -6.50 5.26
N THR A 26 -1.46 -6.89 6.39
CA THR A 26 -2.68 -6.28 6.91
C THR A 26 -2.51 -4.81 7.35
N ALA A 27 -1.32 -4.42 7.79
CA ALA A 27 -1.02 -3.04 8.14
C ALA A 27 -1.11 -2.14 6.90
N TYR A 28 -0.51 -2.56 5.79
CA TYR A 28 -0.63 -1.87 4.50
C TYR A 28 -2.09 -1.73 4.07
N VAL A 29 -2.86 -2.83 4.10
CA VAL A 29 -4.28 -2.80 3.69
C VAL A 29 -5.10 -1.85 4.55
N ALA A 30 -4.95 -1.92 5.88
CA ALA A 30 -5.74 -1.14 6.83
C ALA A 30 -5.44 0.37 6.80
N MET A 31 -4.23 0.75 6.39
CA MET A 31 -3.77 2.16 6.36
C MET A 31 -4.10 2.84 5.03
N ASN A 32 -5.37 2.84 4.64
CA ASN A 32 -5.87 3.54 3.46
C ASN A 32 -5.20 3.09 2.15
N SER A 33 -5.14 1.78 1.91
CA SER A 33 -4.65 1.26 0.64
C SER A 33 -5.60 1.54 -0.52
N LYS A 34 -5.10 1.35 -1.75
CA LYS A 34 -5.94 1.42 -2.96
C LYS A 34 -7.15 0.48 -2.87
N SER A 35 -6.96 -0.70 -2.26
CA SER A 35 -7.98 -1.74 -2.11
C SER A 35 -9.18 -1.31 -1.24
N ILE A 36 -9.00 -0.38 -0.31
CA ILE A 36 -10.08 0.14 0.55
C ILE A 36 -10.54 1.55 0.13
N GLY A 37 -10.14 2.00 -1.03
CA GLY A 37 -10.66 3.20 -1.67
C GLY A 37 -9.83 4.46 -1.47
N ALA A 38 -8.51 4.38 -1.36
CA ALA A 38 -7.65 5.54 -1.53
C ALA A 38 -7.83 6.14 -2.93
N ASP A 39 -7.93 7.44 -3.03
CA ASP A 39 -8.06 8.14 -4.31
C ASP A 39 -6.72 8.10 -5.06
N PHE A 40 -5.64 8.46 -4.35
CA PHE A 40 -4.27 8.35 -4.85
C PHE A 40 -3.38 7.62 -3.85
N VAL A 41 -2.50 6.78 -4.37
CA VAL A 41 -1.45 6.11 -3.63
C VAL A 41 -0.11 6.46 -4.27
N TYR A 42 0.71 7.18 -3.53
CA TYR A 42 2.07 7.53 -3.92
C TYR A 42 3.07 6.71 -3.12
N ALA A 43 4.23 6.48 -3.68
CA ALA A 43 5.31 5.81 -2.97
C ALA A 43 6.67 6.41 -3.32
N TRP A 44 7.60 6.38 -2.38
CA TRP A 44 8.98 6.73 -2.65
C TRP A 44 9.69 5.60 -3.42
N PRO A 45 10.77 5.91 -4.15
CA PRO A 45 11.49 4.92 -4.95
C PRO A 45 12.02 3.73 -4.15
N ASP A 46 12.43 3.97 -2.89
CA ASP A 46 12.98 2.97 -1.99
C ASP A 46 11.91 2.24 -1.16
N ALA A 47 10.63 2.58 -1.36
CA ALA A 47 9.55 1.95 -0.63
C ALA A 47 9.38 0.48 -1.03
N LYS A 48 9.01 -0.34 -0.07
CA LYS A 48 8.69 -1.76 -0.27
C LYS A 48 7.21 -1.99 -0.02
N VAL A 49 6.55 -2.62 -0.98
CA VAL A 49 5.10 -2.87 -0.91
C VAL A 49 4.84 -4.33 -1.28
N GLY A 50 4.29 -5.09 -0.34
CA GLY A 50 4.04 -6.51 -0.56
C GLY A 50 3.08 -7.13 0.43
N MET A 51 2.82 -8.42 0.22
CA MET A 51 1.95 -9.20 1.13
C MET A 51 2.64 -9.50 2.45
N MET A 52 3.95 -9.74 2.41
CA MET A 52 4.78 -10.02 3.59
C MET A 52 6.24 -9.73 3.28
N ASP A 53 7.03 -9.64 4.31
CA ASP A 53 8.48 -9.51 4.23
C ASP A 53 9.12 -10.73 3.53
N ALA A 54 10.22 -10.49 2.81
CA ALA A 54 10.87 -11.51 1.99
C ALA A 54 11.39 -12.69 2.83
N ASP A 55 12.01 -12.42 3.97
CA ASP A 55 12.56 -13.46 4.84
C ASP A 55 11.47 -14.38 5.41
N LEU A 56 10.32 -13.81 5.72
CA LEU A 56 9.16 -14.59 6.17
C LEU A 56 8.55 -15.41 5.04
N ALA A 57 8.43 -14.80 3.87
CA ALA A 57 7.86 -15.45 2.70
C ALA A 57 8.65 -16.71 2.29
N VAL A 58 9.97 -16.60 2.21
CA VAL A 58 10.80 -17.74 1.80
C VAL A 58 10.86 -18.86 2.86
N LYS A 59 10.81 -18.53 4.15
CA LYS A 59 10.69 -19.53 5.21
C LYS A 59 9.41 -20.35 5.11
N ILE A 60 8.32 -19.74 4.66
CA ILE A 60 7.05 -20.44 4.45
C ILE A 60 7.08 -21.25 3.15
N MET A 61 7.65 -20.70 2.08
CA MET A 61 7.67 -21.34 0.77
C MET A 61 8.70 -22.47 0.65
N TYR A 62 9.81 -22.36 1.36
CA TYR A 62 10.97 -23.25 1.27
C TYR A 62 11.38 -23.75 2.65
N ALA A 63 10.45 -24.36 3.38
CA ALA A 63 10.64 -24.77 4.76
C ALA A 63 11.83 -25.74 4.99
N ASP A 64 12.19 -26.53 3.97
CA ASP A 64 13.24 -27.54 4.01
C ASP A 64 14.59 -27.06 3.44
N ALA A 65 14.69 -25.78 3.02
CA ALA A 65 15.90 -25.26 2.40
C ALA A 65 16.97 -24.87 3.44
N SER A 66 18.24 -24.92 3.04
CA SER A 66 19.35 -24.46 3.87
C SER A 66 19.34 -22.95 4.08
N ALA A 67 20.05 -22.45 5.10
CA ALA A 67 20.11 -21.02 5.42
C ALA A 67 20.64 -20.17 4.25
N ASP A 68 21.62 -20.69 3.51
CA ASP A 68 22.24 -19.98 2.39
C ASP A 68 21.27 -19.90 1.20
N GLU A 69 20.55 -20.98 0.90
CA GLU A 69 19.51 -21.01 -0.12
C GLU A 69 18.33 -20.07 0.22
N LEU A 70 17.93 -20.01 1.50
CA LEU A 70 16.90 -19.08 1.96
C LEU A 70 17.32 -17.63 1.73
N ALA A 71 18.59 -17.28 1.98
CA ALA A 71 19.10 -15.92 1.77
C ALA A 71 19.11 -15.52 0.28
N GLU A 72 19.45 -16.44 -0.64
CA GLU A 72 19.35 -16.18 -2.08
C GLU A 72 17.90 -16.02 -2.53
N LYS A 73 17.02 -16.93 -2.08
CA LYS A 73 15.59 -16.88 -2.41
C LYS A 73 14.89 -15.63 -1.84
N ALA A 74 15.32 -15.13 -0.68
CA ALA A 74 14.80 -13.88 -0.12
C ALA A 74 15.12 -12.68 -1.00
N LYS A 75 16.34 -12.59 -1.52
CA LYS A 75 16.73 -11.54 -2.47
C LYS A 75 15.94 -11.62 -3.78
N GLU A 76 15.77 -12.82 -4.32
CA GLU A 76 14.97 -13.05 -5.51
C GLU A 76 13.50 -12.65 -5.28
N TYR A 77 12.93 -13.04 -4.16
CA TYR A 77 11.56 -12.69 -3.78
C TYR A 77 11.38 -11.17 -3.61
N ASP A 78 12.30 -10.50 -2.90
CA ASP A 78 12.24 -9.05 -2.69
C ASP A 78 12.30 -8.29 -4.02
N ALA A 79 13.17 -8.70 -4.93
CA ALA A 79 13.27 -8.12 -6.26
C ALA A 79 12.00 -8.30 -7.11
N LEU A 80 11.34 -9.47 -7.00
CA LEU A 80 10.15 -9.79 -7.80
C LEU A 80 8.85 -9.28 -7.18
N GLN A 81 8.72 -9.27 -5.86
CA GLN A 81 7.45 -9.04 -5.17
C GLN A 81 7.45 -7.84 -4.23
N GLY A 82 8.59 -7.49 -3.62
CA GLY A 82 8.71 -6.41 -2.64
C GLY A 82 8.94 -5.03 -3.25
N SER A 83 9.36 -4.95 -4.51
CA SER A 83 9.69 -3.69 -5.18
C SER A 83 8.46 -2.81 -5.40
N VAL A 84 8.60 -1.51 -5.11
CA VAL A 84 7.58 -0.50 -5.42
C VAL A 84 7.21 -0.48 -6.91
N MET A 85 8.17 -0.76 -7.80
CA MET A 85 7.93 -0.83 -9.24
C MET A 85 6.97 -1.98 -9.58
N THR A 86 7.09 -3.11 -8.92
CA THR A 86 6.17 -4.25 -9.10
C THR A 86 4.77 -3.89 -8.58
N ALA A 87 4.68 -3.21 -7.45
CA ALA A 87 3.41 -2.72 -6.92
C ALA A 87 2.74 -1.70 -7.87
N ALA A 88 3.51 -0.79 -8.46
CA ALA A 88 3.01 0.16 -9.44
C ALA A 88 2.51 -0.53 -10.73
N ARG A 89 3.26 -1.51 -11.26
CA ARG A 89 2.83 -2.29 -12.43
C ARG A 89 1.53 -3.07 -12.20
N ARG A 90 1.24 -3.42 -10.95
CA ARG A 90 -0.01 -4.11 -10.55
C ARG A 90 -1.15 -3.15 -10.21
N GLY A 91 -0.92 -1.84 -10.24
CA GLY A 91 -1.93 -0.83 -9.94
C GLY A 91 -2.17 -0.56 -8.45
N TYR A 92 -1.30 -1.02 -7.56
CA TYR A 92 -1.39 -0.71 -6.12
C TYR A 92 -0.80 0.65 -5.77
N VAL A 93 0.09 1.17 -6.60
CA VAL A 93 0.71 2.50 -6.49
C VAL A 93 0.44 3.24 -7.79
N ASP A 94 -0.11 4.44 -7.70
CA ASP A 94 -0.45 5.27 -8.86
C ASP A 94 0.79 6.00 -9.41
N LEU A 95 1.66 6.46 -8.52
CA LEU A 95 2.85 7.21 -8.91
C LEU A 95 4.01 6.99 -7.93
N ILE A 96 5.22 6.82 -8.49
CA ILE A 96 6.46 6.82 -7.71
C ILE A 96 6.99 8.25 -7.71
N VAL A 97 7.16 8.82 -6.52
CA VAL A 97 7.46 10.24 -6.30
C VAL A 97 8.79 10.39 -5.58
N ASP A 98 9.65 11.26 -6.06
CA ASP A 98 10.87 11.62 -5.35
C ASP A 98 10.55 12.31 -4.01
N PRO A 99 11.25 12.00 -2.91
CA PRO A 99 11.08 12.66 -1.63
C PRO A 99 11.08 14.20 -1.71
N ALA A 100 11.92 14.78 -2.55
CA ALA A 100 12.02 16.22 -2.73
C ALA A 100 10.74 16.85 -3.33
N ASP A 101 10.06 16.13 -4.20
CA ASP A 101 8.86 16.60 -4.90
C ASP A 101 7.55 16.20 -4.20
N THR A 102 7.62 15.43 -3.13
CA THR A 102 6.45 14.86 -2.44
C THR A 102 5.39 15.91 -2.11
N ARG A 103 5.81 17.07 -1.57
CA ARG A 103 4.89 18.14 -1.20
C ARG A 103 4.09 18.66 -2.40
N LYS A 104 4.75 18.83 -3.55
CA LYS A 104 4.11 19.30 -4.79
C LYS A 104 3.01 18.31 -5.22
N TYR A 105 3.35 17.04 -5.32
CA TYR A 105 2.38 16.01 -5.71
C TYR A 105 1.20 15.87 -4.74
N LEU A 106 1.43 16.06 -3.42
CA LEU A 106 0.34 16.04 -2.45
C LEU A 106 -0.58 17.25 -2.60
N VAL A 107 -0.02 18.44 -2.85
CA VAL A 107 -0.83 19.66 -3.12
C VAL A 107 -1.67 19.44 -4.38
N ASP A 108 -1.04 19.02 -5.47
CA ASP A 108 -1.72 18.77 -6.75
C ASP A 108 -2.84 17.72 -6.58
N ALA A 109 -2.59 16.65 -5.81
CA ALA A 109 -3.60 15.62 -5.54
C ALA A 109 -4.83 16.18 -4.81
N PHE A 110 -4.63 17.01 -3.78
CA PHE A 110 -5.73 17.61 -3.04
C PHE A 110 -6.46 18.69 -3.85
N GLU A 111 -5.77 19.40 -4.72
CA GLU A 111 -6.39 20.33 -5.67
C GLU A 111 -7.29 19.59 -6.67
N LEU A 112 -6.81 18.49 -7.23
CA LEU A 112 -7.61 17.62 -8.11
C LEU A 112 -8.84 17.04 -7.41
N LEU A 113 -8.71 16.71 -6.13
CA LEU A 113 -9.79 16.12 -5.33
C LEU A 113 -10.67 17.15 -4.63
N TYR A 114 -10.43 18.44 -4.81
CA TYR A 114 -11.17 19.50 -4.10
C TYR A 114 -12.69 19.43 -4.34
N THR A 115 -13.11 19.07 -5.54
CA THR A 115 -14.51 18.93 -5.91
C THR A 115 -15.06 17.52 -5.71
N LYS A 116 -14.32 16.63 -5.06
CA LYS A 116 -14.74 15.26 -4.84
C LYS A 116 -16.09 15.24 -4.10
N CYS A 117 -17.07 14.66 -4.73
CA CYS A 117 -18.37 14.37 -4.15
C CYS A 117 -18.62 12.86 -4.25
N ALA A 118 -18.56 12.16 -3.12
CA ALA A 118 -18.84 10.74 -3.06
C ALA A 118 -20.13 10.51 -2.27
N TYR A 119 -21.13 9.96 -2.92
CA TYR A 119 -22.35 9.54 -2.27
C TYR A 119 -22.22 8.09 -1.81
N THR A 120 -22.36 7.86 -0.53
CA THR A 120 -22.49 6.52 0.04
C THR A 120 -23.89 6.34 0.58
N PRO A 121 -24.60 5.27 0.21
CA PRO A 121 -25.91 4.99 0.78
C PRO A 121 -25.83 4.80 2.29
N ASP A 122 -26.89 5.19 2.98
CA ASP A 122 -26.97 5.03 4.43
C ASP A 122 -26.82 3.56 4.84
N LYS A 123 -25.94 3.33 5.80
CA LYS A 123 -25.68 1.97 6.31
C LYS A 123 -26.63 1.67 7.45
N LYS A 124 -27.36 0.56 7.37
CA LYS A 124 -28.25 0.09 8.45
C LYS A 124 -27.47 -0.37 9.69
N HIS A 125 -26.25 -0.85 9.50
CA HIS A 125 -25.41 -1.39 10.58
C HIS A 125 -23.98 -0.87 10.42
N GLY A 126 -23.35 -0.49 11.55
CA GLY A 126 -21.93 -0.22 11.65
C GLY A 126 -21.12 -1.48 11.97
N THR A 127 -19.83 -1.43 11.74
CA THR A 127 -18.89 -2.44 12.25
C THR A 127 -18.74 -2.24 13.75
N LYS A 128 -19.09 -3.24 14.54
CA LYS A 128 -18.95 -3.24 16.01
C LYS A 128 -17.61 -3.83 16.42
#